data_eb290253f0966816523135dd4fed4c64
#
_entry.id   eb290253f0966816523135dd4fed4c64
#
_cell.length_a   1.000
_cell.length_b   1.000
_cell.length_c   1.000
_cell.angle_alpha   90.00
_cell.angle_beta   90.00
_cell.angle_gamma   90.00
#
_symmetry.space_group_name_H-M   'P 1'
#
loop_
_entity.id
_entity.type
_entity.pdbx_description
1 polymer ?
#
loop_
_entity_poly.entity_id
_entity_poly.type
_entity_poly.pdbx_seq_one_letter_code
_entity_poly.pdbx_strand_id
1 'polypeptide(L)'
;DPYFIGYEPGPQTVRDNVAQKIRKGQHMLQELETQMKARGFDVHCLLVQGATEDKIIQEANRLEAQMIVIGSHGHGALMKLLVGSVAEGVLRKAKCPVLIVPSAKKV
;
A
#
# COMPACT_ATOMS: atom_id res chain seq x y z
N ASP A 1 3.75 -5.12 6.42
CA ASP A 1 2.58 -4.72 5.71
C ASP A 1 1.35 -5.27 6.37
N PRO A 2 0.48 -4.44 6.79
CA PRO A 2 -0.67 -4.89 7.52
C PRO A 2 -1.58 -5.83 6.75
N TYR A 3 -1.52 -5.80 5.47
CA TYR A 3 -2.40 -6.67 4.72
C TYR A 3 -1.71 -7.83 4.09
N PHE A 4 -0.44 -7.96 4.30
CA PHE A 4 0.25 -9.06 3.72
C PHE A 4 0.24 -10.22 4.65
N ILE A 5 -0.23 -11.33 4.20
CA ILE A 5 -0.27 -12.42 5.04
C ILE A 5 0.42 -13.49 4.40
N GLY A 6 1.58 -13.55 4.46
CA GLY A 6 2.29 -14.59 3.81
C GLY A 6 2.34 -15.79 4.68
N TYR A 7 1.28 -16.47 4.86
CA TYR A 7 1.40 -17.60 5.68
C TYR A 7 0.51 -18.66 5.15
N GLU A 8 0.62 -19.82 5.60
CA GLU A 8 -0.14 -20.88 5.10
C GLU A 8 -1.42 -20.99 5.82
N PRO A 9 -2.38 -21.63 5.30
CA PRO A 9 -3.67 -21.76 5.92
C PRO A 9 -3.53 -22.39 7.26
N GLY A 10 -4.05 -21.80 8.22
CA GLY A 10 -4.01 -22.32 9.55
C GLY A 10 -5.40 -22.61 10.04
N PRO A 11 -5.56 -22.58 11.34
CA PRO A 11 -6.87 -22.83 11.93
C PRO A 11 -7.89 -21.82 11.47
N GLN A 12 -9.12 -22.15 11.66
CA GLN A 12 -10.20 -21.28 11.22
C GLN A 12 -10.08 -19.89 11.83
N THR A 13 -9.65 -19.79 13.07
CA THR A 13 -9.54 -18.48 13.69
C THR A 13 -8.54 -17.60 12.96
N VAL A 14 -7.46 -18.19 12.47
CA VAL A 14 -6.47 -17.42 11.74
C VAL A 14 -7.05 -16.93 10.44
N ARG A 15 -7.81 -17.79 9.75
CA ARG A 15 -8.41 -17.37 8.51
C ARG A 15 -9.43 -16.29 8.73
N ASP A 16 -10.19 -16.38 9.83
CA ASP A 16 -11.17 -15.35 10.13
C ASP A 16 -10.49 -14.04 10.42
N ASN A 17 -9.33 -14.05 11.07
CA ASN A 17 -8.59 -12.83 11.34
C ASN A 17 -8.11 -12.20 10.07
N VAL A 18 -7.66 -13.00 9.14
CA VAL A 18 -7.20 -12.48 7.85
C VAL A 18 -8.37 -11.85 7.11
N ALA A 19 -9.50 -12.54 7.09
CA ALA A 19 -10.68 -12.01 6.41
C ALA A 19 -11.14 -10.70 7.03
N GLN A 20 -11.01 -10.59 8.35
CA GLN A 20 -11.38 -9.36 9.00
C GLN A 20 -10.45 -8.24 8.64
N LYS A 21 -9.17 -8.49 8.54
CA LYS A 21 -8.22 -7.46 8.18
C LYS A 21 -8.46 -6.97 6.77
N ILE A 22 -8.81 -7.87 5.87
CA ILE A 22 -9.10 -7.48 4.50
C ILE A 22 -10.34 -6.63 4.46
N ARG A 23 -11.37 -6.99 5.18
CA ARG A 23 -12.60 -6.21 5.20
C ARG A 23 -12.34 -4.83 5.78
N LYS A 24 -11.50 -4.76 6.82
CA LYS A 24 -11.19 -3.49 7.42
C LYS A 24 -10.44 -2.60 6.44
N GLY A 25 -9.48 -3.19 5.71
CA GLY A 25 -8.75 -2.44 4.71
C GLY A 25 -9.66 -1.92 3.61
N GLN A 26 -10.60 -2.76 3.17
CA GLN A 26 -11.53 -2.33 2.14
C GLN A 26 -12.40 -1.19 2.64
N HIS A 27 -12.83 -1.27 3.89
CA HIS A 27 -13.67 -0.23 4.47
C HIS A 27 -12.90 1.09 4.55
N MET A 28 -11.65 1.03 4.97
CA MET A 28 -10.83 2.22 5.06
C MET A 28 -10.63 2.86 3.70
N LEU A 29 -10.38 2.04 2.69
CA LEU A 29 -10.19 2.58 1.35
C LEU A 29 -11.47 3.16 0.80
N GLN A 30 -12.60 2.54 1.11
CA GLN A 30 -13.88 3.06 0.65
C GLN A 30 -14.17 4.40 1.27
N GLU A 31 -13.86 4.55 2.55
CA GLU A 31 -14.06 5.83 3.22
C GLU A 31 -13.15 6.88 2.63
N LEU A 32 -11.91 6.54 2.37
CA LEU A 32 -10.97 7.48 1.80
C LEU A 32 -11.44 7.89 0.41
N GLU A 33 -11.89 6.95 -0.38
CA GLU A 33 -12.37 7.25 -1.72
C GLU A 33 -13.54 8.19 -1.66
N THR A 34 -14.47 7.94 -0.75
CA THR A 34 -15.64 8.80 -0.60
C THR A 34 -15.23 10.23 -0.22
N GLN A 35 -14.31 10.34 0.73
CA GLN A 35 -13.86 11.65 1.16
C GLN A 35 -13.15 12.41 0.07
N MET A 36 -12.32 11.72 -0.68
CA MET A 36 -11.55 12.39 -1.73
C MET A 36 -12.45 12.79 -2.89
N LYS A 37 -13.43 11.95 -3.23
CA LYS A 37 -14.35 12.31 -4.29
C LYS A 37 -15.20 13.50 -3.88
N ALA A 38 -15.56 13.57 -2.61
CA ALA A 38 -16.33 14.71 -2.12
C ALA A 38 -15.55 16.00 -2.26
N ARG A 39 -14.23 15.91 -2.28
CA ARG A 39 -13.38 17.09 -2.45
C ARG A 39 -13.04 17.35 -3.90
N GLY A 40 -13.63 16.62 -4.81
CA GLY A 40 -13.45 16.88 -6.23
C GLY A 40 -12.37 16.09 -6.91
N PHE A 41 -11.78 15.12 -6.23
CA PHE A 41 -10.74 14.33 -6.86
C PHE A 41 -11.30 13.10 -7.53
N ASP A 42 -10.69 12.73 -8.63
CA ASP A 42 -11.07 11.51 -9.32
C ASP A 42 -10.19 10.40 -8.78
N VAL A 43 -10.73 9.60 -7.90
CA VAL A 43 -9.97 8.63 -7.16
C VAL A 43 -10.58 7.24 -7.26
N HIS A 44 -9.73 6.26 -7.43
CA HIS A 44 -10.17 4.88 -7.43
C HIS A 44 -9.24 4.12 -6.48
N CYS A 45 -9.80 3.42 -5.53
CA CYS A 45 -9.01 2.67 -4.57
C CYS A 45 -9.06 1.18 -4.87
N LEU A 46 -7.95 0.53 -4.66
CA LEU A 46 -7.86 -0.88 -4.92
C LEU A 46 -7.06 -1.55 -3.81
N LEU A 47 -7.63 -2.53 -3.19
CA LEU A 47 -6.92 -3.28 -2.17
C LEU A 47 -6.34 -4.53 -2.83
N VAL A 48 -5.04 -4.67 -2.78
CA VAL A 48 -4.38 -5.81 -3.38
C VAL A 48 -3.68 -6.58 -2.28
N GLN A 49 -3.98 -7.86 -2.20
CA GLN A 49 -3.35 -8.68 -1.22
C GLN A 49 -1.96 -9.00 -1.66
N GLY A 50 -1.03 -9.02 -0.76
CA GLY A 50 0.35 -9.32 -1.12
C GLY A 50 0.95 -8.30 -2.05
N ALA A 51 0.68 -7.04 -1.78
CA ALA A 51 1.18 -5.98 -2.63
C ALA A 51 2.68 -6.01 -2.65
N THR A 52 3.25 -6.20 -3.79
CA THR A 52 4.68 -6.21 -3.96
C THR A 52 5.03 -5.13 -4.95
N GLU A 53 6.32 -4.89 -5.11
CA GLU A 53 6.73 -3.89 -6.06
C GLU A 53 6.25 -4.23 -7.46
N ASP A 54 6.19 -5.50 -7.80
CA ASP A 54 5.74 -5.87 -9.14
C ASP A 54 4.30 -5.50 -9.37
N LYS A 55 3.45 -5.66 -8.37
CA LYS A 55 2.06 -5.29 -8.51
C LYS A 55 1.91 -3.78 -8.64
N ILE A 56 2.67 -3.04 -7.88
CA ILE A 56 2.62 -1.59 -7.95
C ILE A 56 3.06 -1.12 -9.33
N ILE A 57 4.15 -1.68 -9.83
CA ILE A 57 4.65 -1.29 -11.13
C ILE A 57 3.66 -1.69 -12.23
N GLN A 58 3.06 -2.85 -12.09
CA GLN A 58 2.10 -3.30 -13.08
C GLN A 58 0.92 -2.34 -13.13
N GLU A 59 0.40 -1.94 -11.99
CA GLU A 59 -0.73 -1.01 -11.97
C GLU A 59 -0.33 0.38 -12.46
N ALA A 60 0.84 0.83 -12.10
CA ALA A 60 1.31 2.13 -12.55
C ALA A 60 1.43 2.14 -14.08
N ASN A 61 1.95 1.06 -14.65
CA ASN A 61 2.08 1.00 -16.10
C ASN A 61 0.72 0.90 -16.77
N ARG A 62 -0.18 0.12 -16.20
CA ARG A 62 -1.51 -0.03 -16.78
C ARG A 62 -2.23 1.32 -16.80
N LEU A 63 -2.05 2.11 -15.77
CA LEU A 63 -2.73 3.39 -15.67
C LEU A 63 -1.93 4.51 -16.31
N GLU A 64 -0.77 4.23 -16.80
CA GLU A 64 0.12 5.24 -17.37
C GLU A 64 0.33 6.36 -16.36
N ALA A 65 0.65 5.98 -15.14
CA ALA A 65 0.79 6.92 -14.06
C ALA A 65 1.91 7.90 -14.34
N GLN A 66 1.71 9.14 -13.99
CA GLN A 66 2.74 10.17 -14.18
C GLN A 66 3.65 10.25 -12.98
N MET A 67 3.26 9.69 -11.88
CA MET A 67 4.08 9.69 -10.68
C MET A 67 3.57 8.61 -9.74
N ILE A 68 4.46 8.01 -9.00
CA ILE A 68 4.08 7.06 -7.97
C ILE A 68 4.45 7.69 -6.63
N VAL A 69 3.52 7.72 -5.70
CA VAL A 69 3.79 8.22 -4.36
C VAL A 69 3.67 7.03 -3.43
N ILE A 70 4.70 6.77 -2.65
CA ILE A 70 4.71 5.59 -1.84
C ILE A 70 5.32 5.88 -0.48
N GLY A 71 4.81 5.25 0.56
CA GLY A 71 5.38 5.39 1.88
C GLY A 71 6.70 4.64 1.98
N SER A 72 7.62 5.21 2.72
CA SER A 72 8.93 4.58 2.80
C SER A 72 8.86 3.31 3.61
N HIS A 73 7.97 3.18 4.60
CA HIS A 73 8.04 2.11 5.49
C HIS A 73 6.81 1.97 6.28
N GLY A 74 6.42 0.82 6.61
CA GLY A 74 5.24 0.59 7.37
C GLY A 74 5.36 1.14 8.73
N HIS A 75 6.28 0.69 9.49
CA HIS A 75 6.47 1.23 10.77
C HIS A 75 7.73 0.64 11.27
N GLY A 76 8.20 1.07 12.32
CA GLY A 76 9.42 0.65 12.86
C GLY A 76 10.55 1.34 12.24
N ALA A 77 10.29 2.19 11.40
CA ALA A 77 11.34 2.81 10.79
C ALA A 77 11.94 3.68 11.69
N LEU A 78 12.86 3.39 12.22
CA LEU A 78 13.36 4.11 13.12
C LEU A 78 13.87 5.21 12.63
N MET A 79 14.41 5.38 12.07
CA MET A 79 14.91 6.39 11.78
C MET A 79 15.49 6.63 10.68
N LYS A 80 15.84 7.14 10.37
CA LYS A 80 16.50 7.40 9.47
C LYS A 80 16.18 7.12 8.24
N LEU A 81 16.32 7.22 7.35
CA LEU A 81 16.21 7.05 6.12
C LEU A 81 16.17 5.70 5.63
N LEU A 82 15.64 4.80 6.36
CA LEU A 82 15.52 3.47 5.89
C LEU A 82 14.35 3.38 4.96
N VAL A 83 14.54 2.86 3.81
CA VAL A 83 13.51 2.70 2.82
C VAL A 83 13.16 1.24 2.76
N GLY A 84 11.91 0.90 2.83
CA GLY A 84 11.48 -0.49 2.79
C GLY A 84 11.80 -1.15 1.48
N SER A 85 11.80 -2.47 1.47
CA SER A 85 12.20 -3.21 0.29
C SER A 85 11.24 -3.00 -0.86
N VAL A 86 9.95 -2.83 -0.59
CA VAL A 86 8.99 -2.61 -1.66
C VAL A 86 9.23 -1.24 -2.27
N ALA A 87 9.43 -0.22 -1.44
CA ALA A 87 9.69 1.12 -1.97
C ALA A 87 10.97 1.15 -2.78
N GLU A 88 11.99 0.43 -2.32
CA GLU A 88 13.22 0.38 -3.04
C GLU A 88 13.05 -0.32 -4.38
N GLY A 89 12.28 -1.40 -4.40
CA GLY A 89 12.00 -2.10 -5.64
C GLY A 89 11.24 -1.24 -6.63
N VAL A 90 10.30 -0.44 -6.12
CA VAL A 90 9.56 0.45 -6.98
C VAL A 90 10.49 1.51 -7.57
N LEU A 91 11.39 2.04 -6.74
CA LEU A 91 12.34 3.01 -7.25
C LEU A 91 13.17 2.46 -8.39
N ARG A 92 13.58 1.22 -8.27
CA ARG A 92 14.40 0.64 -9.31
C ARG A 92 13.65 0.33 -10.58
N LYS A 93 12.37 -0.01 -10.49
CA LYS A 93 11.65 -0.49 -11.65
C LYS A 93 10.70 0.53 -12.28
N ALA A 94 10.47 1.64 -11.63
CA ALA A 94 9.48 2.58 -12.11
C ALA A 94 9.93 3.27 -13.39
N LYS A 95 8.96 3.56 -14.24
CA LYS A 95 9.22 4.28 -15.46
C LYS A 95 8.78 5.72 -15.32
N CYS A 96 8.36 6.14 -14.16
CA CYS A 96 7.93 7.49 -13.89
C CYS A 96 8.55 7.94 -12.58
N PRO A 97 8.48 9.20 -12.24
CA PRO A 97 9.04 9.67 -10.97
C PRO A 97 8.36 9.01 -9.78
N VAL A 98 9.13 8.80 -8.75
CA VAL A 98 8.63 8.18 -7.54
C VAL A 98 8.92 9.11 -6.38
N LEU A 99 7.88 9.45 -5.63
CA LEU A 99 8.04 10.28 -4.46
C LEU A 99 7.90 9.39 -3.24
N ILE A 100 8.90 9.38 -2.41
CA ILE A 100 8.88 8.56 -1.21
C ILE A 100 8.58 9.44 -0.03
N VAL A 101 7.54 9.09 0.71
CA VAL A 101 7.10 9.87 1.84
C VAL A 101 7.44 9.13 3.10
N PRO A 102 8.23 9.71 3.99
CA PRO A 102 8.57 9.01 5.24
C PRO A 102 7.35 8.90 6.13
N SER A 103 7.32 7.85 6.90
CA SER A 103 6.22 7.67 7.80
C SER A 103 6.27 8.72 8.87
N ALA A 104 5.16 9.29 9.13
CA ALA A 104 5.10 10.24 10.17
C ALA A 104 5.20 9.52 11.46
N LYS A 105 6.13 9.84 12.29
CA LYS A 105 6.27 9.19 13.41
C LYS A 105 5.71 9.88 14.47
N LYS A 106 4.93 9.42 15.22
CA LYS A 106 4.40 10.02 16.26
C LYS A 106 5.21 9.87 17.33
N VAL A 107 5.60 10.62 17.97
CA VAL A 107 6.45 10.50 19.04
C VAL A 107 5.85 10.34 20.22
#